data_e9a056cfb9432af7fdb037e6d6a5fe66
#
_entry.id   e9a056cfb9432af7fdb037e6d6a5fe66
#
_cell.length_a   1.000
_cell.length_b   1.000
_cell.length_c   1.000
_cell.angle_alpha   90.00
_cell.angle_beta   90.00
_cell.angle_gamma   90.00
#
_symmetry.space_group_name_H-M   'P 1'
#
loop_
_entity.id
_entity.type
_entity.pdbx_description
1 polymer ?
#
loop_
_entity_poly.entity_id
_entity_poly.type
_entity_poly.pdbx_seq_one_letter_code
_entity_poly.pdbx_strand_id
1 'polypeptide(L)'
;MKRWLFMVAVLGLAASAQAVQVTDDRGVRVTFDRAPQRIVTLLPSLTETVCELGQCHRLVGVDRYSNHPAPVRSLPQVGGGVDPNVEAVVALKPDLVLAAISSRGIERLESLGLKVLALEPRTAADVQRVLGKLGQVLEVADAQ
;
A
#
# COMPACT_ATOMS: atom_id res chain seq x y z
N MET A 1 37.58 -29.53 42.50
CA MET A 1 36.80 -28.30 42.27
C MET A 1 36.14 -28.42 40.93
N LYS A 2 34.86 -28.70 40.89
CA LYS A 2 34.09 -28.82 39.62
C LYS A 2 33.46 -27.46 39.27
N ARG A 3 33.98 -26.82 38.26
CA ARG A 3 33.38 -25.59 37.68
C ARG A 3 32.25 -26.01 36.74
N TRP A 4 31.02 -25.80 37.16
CA TRP A 4 29.85 -25.98 36.34
C TRP A 4 29.64 -24.70 35.51
N LEU A 5 29.87 -24.80 34.22
CA LEU A 5 29.50 -23.78 33.23
C LEU A 5 28.00 -23.94 32.95
N PHE A 6 27.21 -23.02 33.47
CA PHE A 6 25.83 -22.86 33.04
C PHE A 6 25.83 -22.18 31.67
N MET A 7 25.56 -22.98 30.64
CA MET A 7 25.33 -22.49 29.28
C MET A 7 23.87 -22.03 29.21
N VAL A 8 23.64 -20.71 29.33
CA VAL A 8 22.33 -20.12 29.15
C VAL A 8 22.07 -20.09 27.63
N ALA A 9 21.26 -21.02 27.15
CA ALA A 9 20.74 -20.99 25.79
C ALA A 9 19.68 -19.86 25.70
N VAL A 10 20.07 -18.74 25.14
CA VAL A 10 19.11 -17.69 24.74
C VAL A 10 18.35 -18.19 23.51
N LEU A 11 17.17 -18.77 23.72
CA LEU A 11 16.23 -19.01 22.65
C LEU A 11 15.72 -17.64 22.19
N GLY A 12 16.31 -17.13 21.12
CA GLY A 12 15.75 -15.99 20.40
C GLY A 12 14.40 -16.40 19.79
N LEU A 13 13.29 -15.93 20.35
CA LEU A 13 12.01 -15.96 19.66
C LEU A 13 12.13 -15.05 18.44
N ALA A 14 12.39 -15.63 17.29
CA ALA A 14 12.16 -14.95 16.02
C ALA A 14 10.63 -14.79 15.88
N ALA A 15 10.12 -13.59 16.14
CA ALA A 15 8.78 -13.23 15.81
C ALA A 15 8.67 -13.30 14.28
N SER A 16 8.07 -14.36 13.76
CA SER A 16 7.75 -14.46 12.33
C SER A 16 6.71 -13.39 12.02
N ALA A 17 7.13 -12.37 11.27
CA ALA A 17 6.20 -11.39 10.72
C ALA A 17 5.19 -12.15 9.85
N GLN A 18 3.92 -12.11 10.24
CA GLN A 18 2.87 -12.82 9.54
C GLN A 18 2.50 -12.03 8.28
N ALA A 19 2.54 -12.69 7.10
CA ALA A 19 2.16 -12.09 5.84
C ALA A 19 0.68 -11.68 5.88
N VAL A 20 0.38 -10.48 5.37
CA VAL A 20 -0.99 -9.96 5.24
C VAL A 20 -1.50 -10.27 3.84
N GLN A 21 -2.68 -10.87 3.74
CA GLN A 21 -3.38 -11.10 2.49
C GLN A 21 -4.64 -10.25 2.42
N VAL A 22 -4.82 -9.57 1.29
CA VAL A 22 -6.01 -8.77 1.02
C VAL A 22 -6.54 -9.13 -0.37
N THR A 23 -7.85 -9.30 -0.47
CA THR A 23 -8.54 -9.45 -1.77
C THR A 23 -9.01 -8.08 -2.21
N ASP A 24 -8.61 -7.65 -3.40
CA ASP A 24 -9.01 -6.38 -3.98
C ASP A 24 -10.41 -6.44 -4.63
N ASP A 25 -10.85 -5.32 -5.19
CA ASP A 25 -12.21 -5.23 -5.76
C ASP A 25 -12.35 -5.95 -7.12
N ARG A 26 -11.25 -6.45 -7.68
CA ARG A 26 -11.26 -7.38 -8.83
C ARG A 26 -11.41 -8.85 -8.41
N GLY A 27 -11.36 -9.14 -7.10
CA GLY A 27 -11.28 -10.50 -6.57
C GLY A 27 -9.86 -11.09 -6.59
N VAL A 28 -8.84 -10.27 -6.85
CA VAL A 28 -7.43 -10.69 -6.85
C VAL A 28 -6.87 -10.63 -5.43
N ARG A 29 -6.24 -11.71 -5.01
CA ARG A 29 -5.57 -11.81 -3.71
C ARG A 29 -4.14 -11.33 -3.82
N VAL A 30 -3.78 -10.33 -3.03
CA VAL A 30 -2.43 -9.77 -2.96
C VAL A 30 -1.85 -10.03 -1.57
N THR A 31 -0.61 -10.51 -1.53
CA THR A 31 0.10 -10.86 -0.30
C THR A 31 1.23 -9.88 -0.04
N PHE A 32 1.35 -9.42 1.20
CA PHE A 32 2.40 -8.54 1.67
C PHE A 32 3.16 -9.20 2.81
N ASP A 33 4.47 -9.40 2.63
CA ASP A 33 5.35 -9.94 3.67
C ASP A 33 5.70 -8.88 4.72
N ARG A 34 5.56 -7.63 4.35
CA ARG A 34 5.76 -6.44 5.21
C ARG A 34 4.87 -5.30 4.73
N ALA A 35 4.61 -4.33 5.61
CA ALA A 35 3.85 -3.15 5.26
C ALA A 35 4.56 -2.33 4.17
N PRO A 36 3.85 -1.94 3.10
CA PRO A 36 4.41 -1.08 2.05
C PRO A 36 4.92 0.25 2.61
N GLN A 37 6.07 0.70 2.13
CA GLN A 37 6.71 1.95 2.54
C GLN A 37 6.76 2.98 1.41
N ARG A 38 6.57 2.56 0.17
CA ARG A 38 6.60 3.41 -1.02
C ARG A 38 5.34 3.20 -1.84
N ILE A 39 4.39 4.10 -1.71
CA ILE A 39 3.05 3.96 -2.29
C ILE A 39 2.85 4.98 -3.40
N VAL A 40 2.37 4.52 -4.54
CA VAL A 40 1.81 5.36 -5.60
C VAL A 40 0.30 5.18 -5.62
N THR A 41 -0.43 6.28 -5.65
CA THR A 41 -1.90 6.26 -5.77
C THR A 41 -2.34 6.85 -7.10
N LEU A 42 -3.31 6.20 -7.73
CA LEU A 42 -3.86 6.58 -9.04
C LEU A 42 -5.32 7.03 -8.96
N LEU A 43 -5.79 7.35 -7.75
CA LEU A 43 -7.16 7.83 -7.51
C LEU A 43 -7.17 8.78 -6.30
N PRO A 44 -7.77 9.99 -6.41
CA PRO A 44 -7.78 10.96 -5.31
C PRO A 44 -8.34 10.42 -4.00
N SER A 45 -9.43 9.65 -4.04
CA SER A 45 -10.00 9.05 -2.82
C SER A 45 -9.05 8.08 -2.12
N LEU A 46 -8.20 7.35 -2.86
CA LEU A 46 -7.19 6.46 -2.28
C LEU A 46 -6.01 7.26 -1.70
N THR A 47 -5.61 8.35 -2.36
CA THR A 47 -4.63 9.30 -1.80
C THR A 47 -5.08 9.83 -0.45
N GLU A 48 -6.31 10.33 -0.38
CA GLU A 48 -6.89 10.86 0.84
C GLU A 48 -7.04 9.80 1.92
N THR A 49 -7.43 8.56 1.55
CA THR A 49 -7.53 7.45 2.49
C THR A 49 -6.19 7.10 3.13
N VAL A 50 -5.12 7.03 2.35
CA VAL A 50 -3.76 6.77 2.88
C VAL A 50 -3.36 7.86 3.87
N CYS A 51 -3.66 9.12 3.55
CA CYS A 51 -3.37 10.24 4.42
C CYS A 51 -4.24 10.26 5.68
N GLU A 52 -5.52 9.91 5.57
CA GLU A 52 -6.43 9.80 6.72
C GLU A 52 -5.98 8.72 7.71
N LEU A 53 -5.38 7.65 7.22
CA LEU A 53 -4.74 6.63 8.04
C LEU A 53 -3.40 7.08 8.68
N GLY A 54 -3.01 8.35 8.53
CA GLY A 54 -1.75 8.88 9.05
C GLY A 54 -0.51 8.44 8.27
N GLN A 55 -0.69 7.93 7.05
CA GLN A 55 0.38 7.32 6.26
C GLN A 55 0.78 8.13 5.01
N CYS A 56 0.42 9.40 4.98
CA CYS A 56 0.75 10.32 3.89
C CYS A 56 2.25 10.32 3.52
N HIS A 57 3.12 10.16 4.50
CA HIS A 57 4.58 10.12 4.34
C HIS A 57 5.09 8.93 3.53
N ARG A 58 4.28 7.90 3.34
CA ARG A 58 4.61 6.74 2.49
C ARG A 58 4.29 6.96 1.00
N LEU A 59 3.55 8.02 0.67
CA LEU A 59 3.26 8.38 -0.71
C LEU A 59 4.51 8.91 -1.40
N VAL A 60 4.84 8.34 -2.56
CA VAL A 60 5.97 8.75 -3.40
C VAL A 60 5.53 9.31 -4.75
N GLY A 61 4.27 9.14 -5.11
CA GLY A 61 3.67 9.67 -6.33
C GLY A 61 2.16 9.56 -6.29
N VAL A 62 1.49 10.45 -7.01
CA VAL A 62 0.03 10.54 -7.08
C VAL A 62 -0.44 10.79 -8.51
N ASP A 63 -1.72 10.53 -8.77
CA ASP A 63 -2.33 10.94 -10.02
C ASP A 63 -2.45 12.49 -10.12
N ARG A 64 -2.69 13.00 -11.32
CA ARG A 64 -2.73 14.46 -11.58
C ARG A 64 -3.86 15.20 -10.86
N TYR A 65 -4.88 14.50 -10.41
CA TYR A 65 -6.05 15.09 -9.75
C TYR A 65 -5.97 15.05 -8.22
N SER A 66 -5.02 14.33 -7.66
CA SER A 66 -4.77 14.28 -6.22
C SER A 66 -4.12 15.59 -5.75
N ASN A 67 -4.86 16.40 -5.02
CA ASN A 67 -4.41 17.69 -4.52
C ASN A 67 -4.73 17.93 -3.04
N HIS A 68 -5.24 16.93 -2.37
CA HIS A 68 -5.59 16.99 -0.94
C HIS A 68 -5.10 15.72 -0.22
N PRO A 69 -4.61 15.84 1.02
CA PRO A 69 -4.28 17.08 1.74
C PRO A 69 -3.09 17.84 1.14
N ALA A 70 -2.81 19.05 1.63
CA ALA A 70 -1.82 19.95 1.04
C ALA A 70 -0.43 19.32 0.77
N PRO A 71 0.14 18.45 1.63
CA PRO A 71 1.46 17.84 1.38
C PRO A 71 1.55 17.03 0.08
N VAL A 72 0.45 16.46 -0.42
CA VAL A 72 0.50 15.64 -1.65
C VAL A 72 0.73 16.47 -2.91
N ARG A 73 0.50 17.78 -2.86
CA ARG A 73 0.70 18.70 -4.00
C ARG A 73 2.14 18.81 -4.47
N SER A 74 3.10 18.50 -3.61
CA SER A 74 4.53 18.51 -3.93
C SER A 74 5.05 17.16 -4.44
N LEU A 75 4.22 16.12 -4.46
CA LEU A 75 4.63 14.81 -4.92
C LEU A 75 4.67 14.73 -6.45
N PRO A 76 5.53 13.87 -7.03
CA PRO A 76 5.51 13.57 -8.45
C PRO A 76 4.13 13.12 -8.92
N GLN A 77 3.69 13.67 -10.06
CA GLN A 77 2.45 13.27 -10.71
C GLN A 77 2.75 12.22 -11.78
N VAL A 78 2.00 11.13 -11.76
CA VAL A 78 2.20 9.98 -12.66
C VAL A 78 1.09 9.84 -13.72
N GLY A 79 0.45 10.94 -14.08
CA GLY A 79 -0.60 10.96 -15.09
C GLY A 79 -2.00 10.78 -14.52
N GLY A 80 -2.95 10.39 -15.36
CA GLY A 80 -4.34 10.16 -14.95
C GLY A 80 -4.55 8.78 -14.32
N GLY A 81 -5.59 8.65 -13.49
CA GLY A 81 -5.91 7.38 -12.84
C GLY A 81 -6.37 6.29 -13.81
N VAL A 82 -7.09 6.67 -14.87
CA VAL A 82 -7.54 5.73 -15.89
C VAL A 82 -6.41 5.32 -16.83
N ASP A 83 -5.55 6.25 -17.17
CA ASP A 83 -4.45 6.07 -18.12
C ASP A 83 -3.15 6.63 -17.52
N PRO A 84 -2.54 5.93 -16.56
CA PRO A 84 -1.35 6.39 -15.88
C PRO A 84 -0.11 6.29 -16.78
N ASN A 85 0.88 7.13 -16.51
CA ASN A 85 2.20 6.99 -17.10
C ASN A 85 2.95 5.85 -16.36
N VAL A 86 2.97 4.67 -16.97
CA VAL A 86 3.56 3.46 -16.38
C VAL A 86 5.05 3.64 -16.10
N GLU A 87 5.79 4.28 -16.99
CA GLU A 87 7.23 4.53 -16.83
C GLU A 87 7.50 5.44 -15.63
N ALA A 88 6.69 6.47 -15.45
CA ALA A 88 6.80 7.37 -14.30
C ALA A 88 6.50 6.64 -12.98
N VAL A 89 5.51 5.75 -12.96
CA VAL A 89 5.22 4.91 -11.78
C VAL A 89 6.40 4.01 -11.45
N VAL A 90 6.93 3.29 -12.45
CA VAL A 90 8.05 2.36 -12.27
C VAL A 90 9.32 3.09 -11.79
N ALA A 91 9.57 4.29 -12.29
CA ALA A 91 10.73 5.10 -11.91
C ALA A 91 10.73 5.48 -10.42
N LEU A 92 9.56 5.57 -9.79
CA LEU A 92 9.41 5.86 -8.36
C LEU A 92 9.68 4.64 -7.47
N LYS A 93 9.82 3.45 -8.05
CA LYS A 93 10.09 2.18 -7.35
C LYS A 93 9.09 1.93 -6.19
N PRO A 94 7.78 1.96 -6.45
CA PRO A 94 6.80 1.69 -5.41
C PRO A 94 6.80 0.20 -5.02
N ASP A 95 6.48 -0.07 -3.77
CA ASP A 95 6.18 -1.43 -3.30
C ASP A 95 4.66 -1.70 -3.23
N LEU A 96 3.86 -0.68 -3.48
CA LEU A 96 2.42 -0.78 -3.67
C LEU A 96 1.91 0.32 -4.60
N VAL A 97 1.06 -0.06 -5.53
CA VAL A 97 0.25 0.87 -6.35
C VAL A 97 -1.22 0.67 -6.00
N LEU A 98 -1.89 1.76 -5.68
CA LEU A 98 -3.34 1.80 -5.45
C LEU A 98 -4.04 2.40 -6.67
N ALA A 99 -4.98 1.68 -7.24
CA ALA A 99 -5.67 2.07 -8.45
C ALA A 99 -7.17 1.83 -8.36
N ALA A 100 -7.95 2.49 -9.21
CA ALA A 100 -9.33 2.11 -9.47
C ALA A 100 -9.37 0.86 -10.37
N ILE A 101 -10.47 0.10 -10.34
CA ILE A 101 -10.67 -1.07 -11.23
C ILE A 101 -10.60 -0.65 -12.70
N SER A 102 -11.06 0.56 -13.01
CA SER A 102 -11.09 1.13 -14.37
C SER A 102 -9.71 1.54 -14.91
N SER A 103 -8.65 1.49 -14.11
CA SER A 103 -7.31 1.86 -14.56
C SER A 103 -6.78 0.88 -15.61
N ARG A 104 -6.37 1.40 -16.76
CA ARG A 104 -5.84 0.60 -17.88
C ARG A 104 -4.40 0.15 -17.68
N GLY A 105 -3.70 0.76 -16.74
CA GLY A 105 -2.29 0.47 -16.47
C GLY A 105 -2.04 -0.74 -15.59
N ILE A 106 -3.07 -1.33 -14.97
CA ILE A 106 -2.91 -2.36 -13.93
C ILE A 106 -2.12 -3.58 -14.44
N GLU A 107 -2.55 -4.18 -15.54
CA GLU A 107 -1.90 -5.38 -16.08
C GLU A 107 -0.43 -5.11 -16.44
N ARG A 108 -0.15 -3.94 -17.00
CA ARG A 108 1.21 -3.57 -17.36
C ARG A 108 2.10 -3.38 -16.11
N LEU A 109 1.59 -2.72 -15.08
CA LEU A 109 2.30 -2.55 -13.81
C LEU A 109 2.57 -3.89 -13.14
N GLU A 110 1.60 -4.78 -13.11
CA GLU A 110 1.74 -6.13 -12.56
C GLU A 110 2.75 -6.97 -13.37
N SER A 111 2.74 -6.88 -14.70
CA SER A 111 3.71 -7.55 -15.56
C SER A 111 5.16 -7.11 -15.34
N LEU A 112 5.35 -5.91 -14.80
CA LEU A 112 6.65 -5.35 -14.42
C LEU A 112 7.04 -5.66 -12.96
N GLY A 113 6.26 -6.52 -12.29
CA GLY A 113 6.56 -6.99 -10.94
C GLY A 113 6.05 -6.09 -9.81
N LEU A 114 5.25 -5.08 -10.11
CA LEU A 114 4.66 -4.21 -9.09
C LEU A 114 3.41 -4.84 -8.48
N LYS A 115 3.21 -4.67 -7.17
CA LYS A 115 1.98 -5.05 -6.49
C LYS A 115 0.94 -3.95 -6.67
N VAL A 116 -0.24 -4.33 -7.18
CA VAL A 116 -1.36 -3.42 -7.39
C VAL A 116 -2.56 -3.90 -6.59
N LEU A 117 -3.15 -3.00 -5.81
CA LEU A 117 -4.49 -3.17 -5.22
C LEU A 117 -5.47 -2.27 -5.96
N ALA A 118 -6.42 -2.87 -6.63
CA ALA A 118 -7.51 -2.14 -7.27
C ALA A 118 -8.69 -2.01 -6.31
N LEU A 119 -8.92 -0.81 -5.80
CA LEU A 119 -9.95 -0.50 -4.82
C LEU A 119 -10.75 0.69 -5.34
N GLU A 120 -12.06 0.53 -5.41
CA GLU A 120 -12.94 1.57 -5.97
C GLU A 120 -14.13 1.85 -5.03
N PRO A 121 -13.96 2.74 -4.05
CA PRO A 121 -15.06 3.11 -3.16
C PRO A 121 -16.11 3.94 -3.91
N ARG A 122 -17.35 3.45 -3.98
CA ARG A 122 -18.48 4.12 -4.63
C ARG A 122 -19.55 4.57 -3.64
N THR A 123 -19.58 3.98 -2.48
CA THR A 123 -20.55 4.24 -1.41
C THR A 123 -19.85 4.53 -0.09
N ALA A 124 -20.57 5.08 0.89
CA ALA A 124 -20.05 5.27 2.24
C ALA A 124 -19.59 3.94 2.88
N ALA A 125 -20.32 2.84 2.63
CA ALA A 125 -19.93 1.51 3.09
C ALA A 125 -18.62 1.04 2.45
N ASP A 126 -18.39 1.36 1.17
CA ASP A 126 -17.14 1.05 0.48
C ASP A 126 -15.96 1.81 1.07
N VAL A 127 -16.16 3.06 1.49
CA VAL A 127 -15.11 3.85 2.15
C VAL A 127 -14.63 3.14 3.43
N GLN A 128 -15.55 2.66 4.25
CA GLN A 128 -15.19 1.92 5.47
C GLN A 128 -14.46 0.61 5.13
N ARG A 129 -14.91 -0.10 4.11
CA ARG A 129 -14.27 -1.32 3.63
C ARG A 129 -12.84 -1.07 3.14
N VAL A 130 -12.64 0.00 2.38
CA VAL A 130 -11.32 0.38 1.85
C VAL A 130 -10.38 0.81 2.98
N LEU A 131 -10.88 1.62 3.94
CA LEU A 131 -10.13 1.98 5.15
C LEU A 131 -9.65 0.74 5.91
N GLY A 132 -10.53 -0.23 6.12
CA GLY A 132 -10.18 -1.49 6.80
C GLY A 132 -9.12 -2.29 6.06
N LYS A 133 -9.26 -2.45 4.74
CA LYS A 133 -8.26 -3.16 3.90
C LYS A 133 -6.91 -2.46 3.91
N LEU A 134 -6.87 -1.15 3.72
CA LEU A 134 -5.63 -0.39 3.74
C LEU A 134 -5.01 -0.34 5.13
N GLY A 135 -5.82 -0.25 6.18
CA GLY A 135 -5.34 -0.35 7.56
C GLY A 135 -4.59 -1.66 7.83
N GLN A 136 -5.11 -2.78 7.34
CA GLN A 136 -4.44 -4.09 7.43
C GLN A 136 -3.13 -4.13 6.64
N VAL A 137 -3.15 -3.69 5.39
CA VAL A 137 -1.97 -3.70 4.50
C VAL A 137 -0.87 -2.77 5.03
N LEU A 138 -1.23 -1.61 5.54
CA LEU A 138 -0.29 -0.62 6.06
C LEU A 138 0.09 -0.86 7.53
N GLU A 139 -0.49 -1.87 8.16
CA GLU A 139 -0.27 -2.22 9.58
C GLU A 139 -0.54 -1.03 10.52
N VAL A 140 -1.68 -0.36 10.29
CA VAL A 140 -2.12 0.75 11.13
C VAL A 140 -3.00 0.19 12.24
N ALA A 141 -2.64 0.44 13.50
CA ALA A 141 -3.47 0.13 14.65
C ALA A 141 -4.75 1.00 14.61
N ASP A 142 -5.89 0.41 14.96
CA ASP A 142 -7.20 1.11 15.07
C ASP A 142 -7.82 1.62 13.76
N ALA A 143 -7.46 1.04 12.62
CA ALA A 143 -8.07 1.34 11.32
C ALA A 143 -9.43 0.64 11.10
N GLN A 144 -10.18 0.39 12.17
CA GLN A 144 -11.52 -0.24 12.12
C GLN A 144 -12.62 0.78 12.29
#